data_5bf262ce665f05c831af331a4898dd2e
#
_entry.id   5bf262ce665f05c831af331a4898dd2e
#
_cell.length_a   1.000
_cell.length_b   1.000
_cell.length_c   1.000
_cell.angle_alpha   90.00
_cell.angle_beta   90.00
_cell.angle_gamma   90.00
#
_symmetry.space_group_name_H-M   'P 1'
#
loop_
_entity.id
_entity.type
_entity.pdbx_description
1 polymer ?
#
loop_
_entity_poly.entity_id
_entity_poly.type
_entity_poly.pdbx_seq_one_letter_code
_entity_poly.pdbx_strand_id
1 'polypeptide(L)'
;SVPGMVATSGWAYMQMVLGFTVGQFLIAYVLIPLYYKLNLTSIYQYLQQRFGMNTYKSGAWLFFVSKMLGASVRLFVVSEVLQLLVFDRLAVPVPFWVNAIITVLIVYLCTFKGGVKSLIWTDLLKTCCLILSVALCIYFVLRAGVNIEGWGASDMTRTFFFDDPKSGNYFWKQFLAGVFLVIATTGLDQDLMQRTLSCKNPRESQKNLIVGALMQIVVIGLFLFLGYLLYTY
;
A
#
# COMPACT_ATOMS: atom_id res chain seq x y z
N SER A 1 -11.30 -3.17 -3.01
CA SER A 1 -10.13 -4.04 -2.75
C SER A 1 -9.62 -4.66 -4.05
N VAL A 2 -8.33 -5.04 -4.13
CA VAL A 2 -7.73 -5.62 -5.35
C VAL A 2 -8.48 -6.87 -5.84
N PRO A 3 -8.82 -7.85 -4.99
CA PRO A 3 -9.59 -9.01 -5.43
C PRO A 3 -10.96 -8.64 -6.01
N GLY A 4 -11.63 -7.64 -5.45
CA GLY A 4 -12.96 -7.21 -5.90
C GLY A 4 -12.97 -6.54 -7.28
N MET A 5 -11.84 -6.08 -7.78
CA MET A 5 -11.74 -5.44 -9.09
C MET A 5 -11.66 -6.47 -10.24
N VAL A 6 -11.35 -7.73 -9.93
CA VAL A 6 -11.17 -8.78 -10.96
C VAL A 6 -12.44 -9.00 -11.78
N ALA A 7 -13.62 -8.94 -11.17
CA ALA A 7 -14.89 -9.10 -11.88
C ALA A 7 -15.16 -8.00 -12.93
N THR A 8 -14.71 -6.78 -12.68
CA THR A 8 -15.03 -5.61 -13.53
C THR A 8 -13.92 -5.24 -14.50
N SER A 9 -12.67 -5.44 -14.11
CA SER A 9 -11.50 -4.96 -14.84
C SER A 9 -10.49 -6.07 -15.17
N GLY A 10 -10.83 -7.33 -14.86
CA GLY A 10 -9.91 -8.45 -15.00
C GLY A 10 -8.61 -8.18 -14.23
N TRP A 11 -7.49 -8.52 -14.85
CA TRP A 11 -6.16 -8.26 -14.29
C TRP A 11 -5.53 -6.93 -14.76
N ALA A 12 -6.35 -5.98 -15.23
CA ALA A 12 -5.87 -4.65 -15.68
C ALA A 12 -5.03 -3.93 -14.61
N TYR A 13 -5.32 -4.15 -13.33
CA TYR A 13 -4.55 -3.55 -12.24
C TYR A 13 -3.05 -3.93 -12.26
N MET A 14 -2.70 -5.10 -12.84
CA MET A 14 -1.29 -5.49 -12.99
C MET A 14 -0.50 -4.54 -13.89
N GLN A 15 -1.13 -3.90 -14.87
CA GLN A 15 -0.51 -2.88 -15.72
C GLN A 15 -0.05 -1.67 -14.88
N MET A 16 -0.88 -1.25 -13.92
CA MET A 16 -0.56 -0.18 -12.98
C MET A 16 0.57 -0.59 -12.03
N VAL A 17 0.60 -1.86 -11.59
CA VAL A 17 1.67 -2.40 -10.73
C VAL A 17 3.02 -2.41 -11.45
N LEU A 18 3.04 -2.72 -12.75
CA LEU A 18 4.25 -2.57 -13.55
C LEU A 18 4.71 -1.10 -13.59
N GLY A 19 3.76 -0.16 -13.70
CA GLY A 19 4.05 1.27 -13.56
C GLY A 19 4.64 1.60 -12.19
N PHE A 20 4.09 1.07 -11.10
CA PHE A 20 4.66 1.23 -9.74
C PHE A 20 6.10 0.75 -9.68
N THR A 21 6.39 -0.40 -10.25
CA THR A 21 7.73 -0.97 -10.27
C THR A 21 8.72 -0.04 -10.96
N VAL A 22 8.39 0.44 -12.17
CA VAL A 22 9.24 1.40 -12.89
C VAL A 22 9.39 2.71 -12.11
N GLY A 23 8.32 3.23 -11.52
CA GLY A 23 8.39 4.42 -10.67
C GLY A 23 9.28 4.22 -9.44
N GLN A 24 9.25 3.04 -8.80
CA GLN A 24 10.14 2.72 -7.69
C GLN A 24 11.61 2.61 -8.13
N PHE A 25 11.89 2.10 -9.33
CA PHE A 25 13.24 2.17 -9.90
C PHE A 25 13.69 3.62 -10.12
N LEU A 26 12.83 4.49 -10.63
CA LEU A 26 13.14 5.92 -10.78
C LEU A 26 13.44 6.57 -9.41
N ILE A 27 12.65 6.28 -8.39
CA ILE A 27 12.91 6.77 -7.03
C ILE A 27 14.26 6.25 -6.54
N ALA A 28 14.54 4.96 -6.70
CA ALA A 28 15.78 4.33 -6.23
C ALA A 28 17.03 4.93 -6.88
N TYR A 29 17.00 5.20 -8.18
CA TYR A 29 18.20 5.64 -8.90
C TYR A 29 18.31 7.17 -9.05
N VAL A 30 17.22 7.91 -8.92
CA VAL A 30 17.21 9.37 -9.08
C VAL A 30 17.01 10.08 -7.73
N LEU A 31 15.92 9.76 -7.03
CA LEU A 31 15.57 10.51 -5.80
C LEU A 31 16.46 10.14 -4.61
N ILE A 32 16.70 8.87 -4.35
CA ILE A 32 17.54 8.44 -3.22
C ILE A 32 18.95 9.04 -3.29
N PRO A 33 19.71 8.91 -4.40
CA PRO A 33 21.02 9.54 -4.49
C PRO A 33 20.98 11.06 -4.30
N LEU A 34 19.94 11.72 -4.83
CA LEU A 34 19.75 13.16 -4.68
C LEU A 34 19.58 13.55 -3.20
N TYR A 35 18.76 12.83 -2.45
CA TYR A 35 18.51 13.09 -1.03
C TYR A 35 19.74 12.85 -0.18
N TYR A 36 20.52 11.79 -0.43
CA TYR A 36 21.78 11.54 0.26
C TYR A 36 22.85 12.60 -0.08
N LYS A 37 22.93 13.02 -1.36
CA LYS A 37 23.89 14.05 -1.78
C LYS A 37 23.61 15.42 -1.13
N LEU A 38 22.34 15.74 -0.94
CA LEU A 38 21.92 17.00 -0.32
C LEU A 38 21.82 16.91 1.21
N ASN A 39 22.12 15.75 1.80
CA ASN A 39 22.01 15.48 3.25
C ASN A 39 20.64 15.90 3.82
N LEU A 40 19.57 15.64 3.07
CA LEU A 40 18.24 16.03 3.47
C LEU A 40 17.68 15.03 4.50
N THR A 41 17.27 15.54 5.64
CA THR A 41 16.53 14.79 6.66
C THR A 41 15.02 14.83 6.43
N SER A 42 14.56 15.76 5.59
CA SER A 42 13.16 15.98 5.25
C SER A 42 13.03 16.51 3.82
N ILE A 43 12.03 16.02 3.09
CA ILE A 43 11.66 16.53 1.76
C ILE A 43 11.34 18.03 1.83
N TYR A 44 10.71 18.47 2.92
CA TYR A 44 10.35 19.89 3.12
C TYR A 44 11.57 20.78 3.30
N GLN A 45 12.69 20.25 3.78
CA GLN A 45 13.94 20.99 3.87
C GLN A 45 14.46 21.37 2.47
N TYR A 46 14.27 20.52 1.48
CA TYR A 46 14.55 20.86 0.09
C TYR A 46 13.67 22.02 -0.40
N LEU A 47 12.38 22.02 -0.05
CA LEU A 47 11.47 23.11 -0.37
C LEU A 47 11.88 24.42 0.30
N GLN A 48 12.37 24.35 1.54
CA GLN A 48 12.89 25.51 2.27
C GLN A 48 14.09 26.12 1.56
N GLN A 49 15.06 25.30 1.17
CA GLN A 49 16.28 25.76 0.51
C GLN A 49 16.01 26.42 -0.86
N ARG A 50 15.02 25.91 -1.58
CA ARG A 50 14.74 26.37 -2.96
C ARG A 50 13.67 27.45 -3.03
N PHE A 51 12.64 27.40 -2.20
CA PHE A 51 11.45 28.24 -2.28
C PHE A 51 11.18 29.07 -1.02
N GLY A 52 11.99 28.89 0.04
CA GLY A 52 11.91 29.64 1.27
C GLY A 52 11.01 29.04 2.35
N MET A 53 11.01 29.71 3.52
CA MET A 53 10.37 29.22 4.75
C MET A 53 8.83 29.08 4.66
N ASN A 54 8.17 29.93 3.89
CA ASN A 54 6.72 29.86 3.76
C ASN A 54 6.28 28.58 3.06
N THR A 55 7.00 28.18 2.01
CA THR A 55 6.72 26.92 1.29
C THR A 55 6.99 25.70 2.15
N TYR A 56 8.04 25.74 2.97
CA TYR A 56 8.30 24.70 3.97
C TYR A 56 7.12 24.54 4.94
N LYS A 57 6.66 25.64 5.55
CA LYS A 57 5.54 25.61 6.51
C LYS A 57 4.25 25.13 5.88
N SER A 58 3.92 25.61 4.68
CA SER A 58 2.71 25.18 3.95
C SER A 58 2.75 23.69 3.62
N GLY A 59 3.89 23.18 3.12
CA GLY A 59 4.06 21.76 2.83
C GLY A 59 3.94 20.89 4.09
N ALA A 60 4.56 21.29 5.18
CA ALA A 60 4.49 20.55 6.46
C ALA A 60 3.06 20.54 7.03
N TRP A 61 2.33 21.63 6.94
CA TRP A 61 0.92 21.72 7.36
C TRP A 61 0.00 20.82 6.52
N LEU A 62 0.11 20.88 5.21
CA LEU A 62 -0.67 20.05 4.30
C LEU A 62 -0.40 18.55 4.55
N PHE A 63 0.87 18.18 4.75
CA PHE A 63 1.23 16.82 5.11
C PHE A 63 0.58 16.39 6.43
N PHE A 64 0.68 17.21 7.47
CA PHE A 64 0.10 16.91 8.77
C PHE A 64 -1.42 16.68 8.67
N VAL A 65 -2.14 17.58 8.02
CA VAL A 65 -3.60 17.46 7.82
C VAL A 65 -3.93 16.21 7.01
N SER A 66 -3.21 15.94 5.93
CA SER A 66 -3.41 14.74 5.09
C SER A 66 -3.18 13.44 5.88
N LYS A 67 -2.13 13.38 6.69
CA LYS A 67 -1.85 12.20 7.53
C LYS A 67 -2.88 12.02 8.64
N MET A 68 -3.34 13.10 9.26
CA MET A 68 -4.41 13.04 10.27
C MET A 68 -5.72 12.52 9.68
N LEU A 69 -6.14 13.05 8.53
CA LEU A 69 -7.35 12.57 7.84
C LEU A 69 -7.21 11.10 7.43
N GLY A 70 -6.07 10.71 6.82
CA GLY A 70 -5.83 9.33 6.43
C GLY A 70 -5.78 8.35 7.61
N ALA A 71 -5.25 8.77 8.76
CA ALA A 71 -5.24 7.98 9.99
C ALA A 71 -6.66 7.82 10.55
N SER A 72 -7.45 8.90 10.57
CA SER A 72 -8.84 8.90 11.06
C SER A 72 -9.72 7.94 10.28
N VAL A 73 -9.63 7.94 8.94
CA VAL A 73 -10.38 7.02 8.08
C VAL A 73 -10.01 5.56 8.36
N ARG A 74 -8.71 5.27 8.52
CA ARG A 74 -8.26 3.90 8.83
C ARG A 74 -8.74 3.43 10.20
N LEU A 75 -8.68 4.30 11.22
CA LEU A 75 -9.19 3.99 12.56
C LEU A 75 -10.70 3.76 12.55
N PHE A 76 -11.44 4.56 11.79
CA PHE A 76 -12.89 4.38 11.63
C PHE A 76 -13.19 2.98 11.05
N VAL A 77 -12.55 2.60 9.94
CA VAL A 77 -12.76 1.28 9.32
C VAL A 77 -12.40 0.13 10.27
N VAL A 78 -11.28 0.25 11.01
CA VAL A 78 -10.90 -0.78 11.99
C VAL A 78 -11.91 -0.87 13.13
N SER A 79 -12.36 0.26 13.66
CA SER A 79 -13.36 0.29 14.74
C SER A 79 -14.70 -0.28 14.28
N GLU A 80 -15.11 -0.01 13.03
CA GLU A 80 -16.34 -0.57 12.44
C GLU A 80 -16.26 -2.10 12.33
N VAL A 81 -15.13 -2.60 11.81
CA VAL A 81 -14.90 -4.06 11.70
C VAL A 81 -14.89 -4.72 13.09
N LEU A 82 -14.25 -4.11 14.08
CA LEU A 82 -14.26 -4.63 15.46
C LEU A 82 -15.67 -4.60 16.07
N GLN A 83 -16.45 -3.55 15.81
CA GLN A 83 -17.83 -3.47 16.27
C GLN A 83 -18.64 -4.63 15.72
N LEU A 84 -18.67 -4.80 14.39
CA LEU A 84 -19.48 -5.82 13.71
C LEU A 84 -19.04 -7.26 14.00
N LEU A 85 -17.73 -7.52 14.03
CA LEU A 85 -17.23 -8.90 14.13
C LEU A 85 -17.01 -9.37 15.57
N VAL A 86 -16.77 -8.46 16.50
CA VAL A 86 -16.44 -8.81 17.89
C VAL A 86 -17.55 -8.40 18.83
N PHE A 87 -17.85 -7.12 18.95
CA PHE A 87 -18.78 -6.62 19.96
C PHE A 87 -20.23 -7.03 19.70
N ASP A 88 -20.70 -6.91 18.48
CA ASP A 88 -22.07 -7.31 18.13
C ASP A 88 -22.26 -8.83 18.17
N ARG A 89 -21.23 -9.60 17.82
CA ARG A 89 -21.24 -11.06 17.93
C ARG A 89 -21.21 -11.58 19.36
N LEU A 90 -20.50 -10.90 20.22
CA LEU A 90 -20.42 -11.26 21.65
C LEU A 90 -21.59 -10.72 22.46
N ALA A 91 -22.53 -10.03 21.81
CA ALA A 91 -23.69 -9.35 22.46
C ALA A 91 -23.27 -8.40 23.61
N VAL A 92 -22.09 -7.80 23.51
CA VAL A 92 -21.61 -6.81 24.48
C VAL A 92 -22.04 -5.43 24.01
N PRO A 93 -22.92 -4.71 24.75
CA PRO A 93 -23.44 -3.42 24.34
C PRO A 93 -22.39 -2.31 24.52
N VAL A 94 -21.36 -2.33 23.69
CA VAL A 94 -20.31 -1.29 23.68
C VAL A 94 -20.68 -0.24 22.63
N PRO A 95 -20.91 1.02 22.98
CA PRO A 95 -21.16 2.05 22.00
C PRO A 95 -19.91 2.32 21.14
N PHE A 96 -20.10 2.62 19.87
CA PHE A 96 -19.02 2.79 18.87
C PHE A 96 -17.90 3.73 19.32
N TRP A 97 -18.24 4.85 19.97
CA TRP A 97 -17.24 5.81 20.45
C TRP A 97 -16.31 5.26 21.52
N VAL A 98 -16.79 4.35 22.38
CA VAL A 98 -15.96 3.65 23.40
C VAL A 98 -14.98 2.69 22.70
N ASN A 99 -15.46 1.90 21.74
CA ASN A 99 -14.64 1.05 20.91
C ASN A 99 -13.55 1.85 20.18
N ALA A 100 -13.88 2.98 19.58
CA ALA A 100 -12.93 3.85 18.91
C ALA A 100 -11.85 4.38 19.89
N ILE A 101 -12.23 4.81 21.10
CA ILE A 101 -11.27 5.26 22.12
C ILE A 101 -10.36 4.12 22.57
N ILE A 102 -10.91 2.94 22.82
CA ILE A 102 -10.12 1.75 23.20
C ILE A 102 -9.11 1.42 22.10
N THR A 103 -9.54 1.41 20.85
CA THR A 103 -8.65 1.13 19.69
C THR A 103 -7.51 2.14 19.63
N VAL A 104 -7.79 3.44 19.76
CA VAL A 104 -6.75 4.49 19.78
C VAL A 104 -5.81 4.30 20.96
N LEU A 105 -6.33 3.99 22.14
CA LEU A 105 -5.54 3.77 23.36
C LEU A 105 -4.60 2.58 23.20
N ILE A 106 -5.07 1.46 22.65
CA ILE A 106 -4.24 0.27 22.39
C ILE A 106 -3.11 0.62 21.42
N VAL A 107 -3.42 1.29 20.30
CA VAL A 107 -2.41 1.72 19.32
C VAL A 107 -1.38 2.65 19.96
N TYR A 108 -1.84 3.61 20.76
CA TYR A 108 -0.97 4.53 21.49
C TYR A 108 -0.03 3.79 22.45
N LEU A 109 -0.54 2.88 23.29
CA LEU A 109 0.25 2.10 24.23
C LEU A 109 1.29 1.20 23.55
N CYS A 110 0.91 0.58 22.43
CA CYS A 110 1.82 -0.25 21.64
C CYS A 110 2.95 0.58 20.99
N THR A 111 2.67 1.83 20.62
CA THR A 111 3.64 2.69 19.93
C THR A 111 4.52 3.48 20.90
N PHE A 112 3.99 3.86 22.06
CA PHE A 112 4.65 4.74 23.03
C PHE A 112 5.99 4.20 23.55
N LYS A 113 6.05 2.91 23.89
CA LYS A 113 7.26 2.26 24.43
C LYS A 113 8.22 1.75 23.34
N GLY A 114 7.74 1.46 22.14
CA GLY A 114 8.49 0.73 21.12
C GLY A 114 9.25 1.58 20.12
N GLY A 115 8.90 2.84 19.95
CA GLY A 115 9.48 3.74 18.95
C GLY A 115 9.46 3.16 17.53
N VAL A 116 10.35 3.65 16.66
CA VAL A 116 10.44 3.22 15.24
C VAL A 116 10.80 1.74 15.11
N LYS A 117 11.61 1.20 16.01
CA LYS A 117 12.03 -0.22 15.98
C LYS A 117 10.86 -1.17 16.18
N SER A 118 9.92 -0.84 17.07
CA SER A 118 8.70 -1.62 17.28
C SER A 118 7.80 -1.60 16.05
N LEU A 119 7.71 -0.47 15.35
CA LEU A 119 6.92 -0.35 14.13
C LEU A 119 7.43 -1.29 13.03
N ILE A 120 8.74 -1.42 12.86
CA ILE A 120 9.33 -2.33 11.87
C ILE A 120 8.94 -3.79 12.17
N TRP A 121 9.00 -4.23 13.43
CA TRP A 121 8.60 -5.58 13.82
C TRP A 121 7.10 -5.84 13.63
N THR A 122 6.26 -4.86 13.98
CA THR A 122 4.81 -4.98 13.77
C THR A 122 4.45 -5.00 12.28
N ASP A 123 5.15 -4.26 11.44
CA ASP A 123 4.94 -4.27 10.00
C ASP A 123 5.37 -5.60 9.36
N LEU A 124 6.46 -6.20 9.84
CA LEU A 124 6.87 -7.55 9.45
C LEU A 124 5.81 -8.59 9.82
N LEU A 125 5.33 -8.56 11.06
CA LEU A 125 4.28 -9.47 11.53
C LEU A 125 3.01 -9.33 10.68
N LYS A 126 2.55 -8.10 10.43
CA LYS A 126 1.38 -7.83 9.57
C LYS A 126 1.55 -8.41 8.18
N THR A 127 2.73 -8.25 7.58
CA THR A 127 3.01 -8.77 6.23
C THR A 127 2.99 -10.29 6.21
N CYS A 128 3.60 -10.95 7.21
CA CYS A 128 3.56 -12.40 7.33
C CYS A 128 2.13 -12.92 7.51
N CYS A 129 1.33 -12.30 8.40
CA CYS A 129 -0.07 -12.66 8.61
C CYS A 129 -0.91 -12.45 7.34
N LEU A 130 -0.67 -11.36 6.61
CA LEU A 130 -1.38 -11.06 5.36
C LEU A 130 -1.11 -12.15 4.31
N ILE A 131 0.15 -12.48 4.07
CA ILE A 131 0.55 -13.51 3.09
C ILE A 131 0.00 -14.87 3.50
N LEU A 132 0.10 -15.23 4.79
CA LEU A 132 -0.45 -16.47 5.31
C LEU A 132 -1.97 -16.54 5.13
N SER A 133 -2.68 -15.46 5.43
CA SER A 133 -4.13 -15.37 5.26
C SER A 133 -4.54 -15.57 3.80
N VAL A 134 -3.85 -14.91 2.86
CA VAL A 134 -4.12 -15.08 1.42
C VAL A 134 -3.83 -16.52 0.97
N ALA A 135 -2.72 -17.10 1.40
CA ALA A 135 -2.37 -18.49 1.06
C ALA A 135 -3.39 -19.50 1.62
N LEU A 136 -3.86 -19.32 2.85
CA LEU A 136 -4.91 -20.14 3.44
C LEU A 136 -6.24 -19.99 2.69
N CYS A 137 -6.64 -18.77 2.34
CA CYS A 137 -7.84 -18.55 1.55
C CYS A 137 -7.76 -19.26 0.20
N ILE A 138 -6.64 -19.13 -0.52
CA ILE A 138 -6.42 -19.85 -1.79
C ILE A 138 -6.51 -21.35 -1.57
N TYR A 139 -5.84 -21.89 -0.55
CA TYR A 139 -5.88 -23.33 -0.23
C TYR A 139 -7.30 -23.84 0.01
N PHE A 140 -8.09 -23.15 0.84
CA PHE A 140 -9.45 -23.57 1.15
C PHE A 140 -10.39 -23.47 -0.06
N VAL A 141 -10.26 -22.43 -0.88
CA VAL A 141 -11.07 -22.27 -2.09
C VAL A 141 -10.74 -23.37 -3.12
N LEU A 142 -9.46 -23.70 -3.31
CA LEU A 142 -9.05 -24.80 -4.19
C LEU A 142 -9.56 -26.17 -3.67
N ARG A 143 -9.51 -26.38 -2.36
CA ARG A 143 -10.02 -27.60 -1.74
C ARG A 143 -11.54 -27.74 -1.85
N ALA A 144 -12.25 -26.63 -1.95
CA ALA A 144 -13.71 -26.63 -2.17
C ALA A 144 -14.14 -27.06 -3.58
N GLY A 145 -13.18 -27.41 -4.47
CA GLY A 145 -13.44 -27.99 -5.78
C GLY A 145 -13.63 -26.98 -6.91
N VAL A 146 -13.10 -25.78 -6.75
CA VAL A 146 -13.09 -24.78 -7.84
C VAL A 146 -12.25 -25.30 -9.01
N ASN A 147 -12.89 -25.37 -10.18
CA ASN A 147 -12.23 -25.81 -11.40
C ASN A 147 -11.39 -24.68 -11.98
N ILE A 148 -10.08 -24.92 -12.14
CA ILE A 148 -9.13 -23.95 -12.71
C ILE A 148 -9.05 -24.09 -14.25
N GLU A 149 -9.79 -25.07 -14.83
CA GLU A 149 -9.87 -25.26 -16.28
C GLU A 149 -10.52 -24.02 -16.92
N GLY A 150 -9.77 -23.23 -17.62
CA GLY A 150 -10.21 -21.94 -18.16
C GLY A 150 -9.41 -20.75 -17.64
N TRP A 151 -8.50 -20.97 -16.70
CA TRP A 151 -7.47 -19.99 -16.37
C TRP A 151 -6.74 -19.56 -17.64
N GLY A 152 -6.68 -18.29 -17.93
CA GLY A 152 -6.02 -17.76 -19.12
C GLY A 152 -6.89 -17.63 -20.37
N ALA A 153 -8.01 -18.34 -20.45
CA ALA A 153 -9.00 -18.18 -21.52
C ALA A 153 -10.17 -17.25 -21.13
N SER A 154 -10.31 -16.96 -19.84
CA SER A 154 -11.37 -16.07 -19.34
C SER A 154 -10.97 -14.60 -19.49
N ASP A 155 -11.93 -13.74 -19.84
CA ASP A 155 -11.73 -12.28 -19.86
C ASP A 155 -11.29 -11.72 -18.50
N MET A 156 -11.59 -12.42 -17.40
CA MET A 156 -11.19 -12.05 -16.04
C MET A 156 -9.67 -12.14 -15.80
N THR A 157 -8.93 -12.93 -16.59
CA THR A 157 -7.47 -13.07 -16.48
C THR A 157 -6.72 -12.21 -17.48
N ARG A 158 -7.42 -11.49 -18.33
CA ARG A 158 -6.82 -10.59 -19.29
C ARG A 158 -6.08 -9.47 -18.58
N THR A 159 -4.75 -9.39 -18.82
CA THR A 159 -3.86 -8.47 -18.14
C THR A 159 -3.60 -7.20 -18.96
N PHE A 160 -3.45 -7.32 -20.28
CA PHE A 160 -3.04 -6.21 -21.14
C PHE A 160 -4.19 -5.75 -22.06
N PHE A 161 -4.49 -4.45 -22.00
CA PHE A 161 -5.56 -3.81 -22.75
C PHE A 161 -4.97 -2.73 -23.66
N PHE A 162 -4.83 -3.04 -24.94
CA PHE A 162 -4.32 -2.12 -25.97
C PHE A 162 -5.39 -1.69 -26.97
N ASP A 163 -6.61 -2.22 -26.87
CA ASP A 163 -7.60 -2.11 -27.94
C ASP A 163 -8.27 -0.74 -28.02
N ASP A 164 -8.61 -0.13 -26.88
CA ASP A 164 -9.32 1.14 -26.86
C ASP A 164 -8.57 2.20 -26.03
N PRO A 165 -7.96 3.21 -26.68
CA PRO A 165 -7.29 4.32 -26.00
C PRO A 165 -8.21 5.18 -25.13
N LYS A 166 -9.53 5.14 -25.32
CA LYS A 166 -10.50 5.88 -24.50
C LYS A 166 -10.84 5.15 -23.20
N SER A 167 -10.66 3.85 -23.17
CA SER A 167 -10.92 3.03 -21.99
C SER A 167 -10.05 3.45 -20.79
N GLY A 168 -10.62 3.36 -19.59
CA GLY A 168 -9.90 3.52 -18.33
C GLY A 168 -8.83 2.45 -18.10
N ASN A 169 -9.01 1.26 -18.69
CA ASN A 169 -8.09 0.13 -18.56
C ASN A 169 -6.98 0.10 -19.62
N TYR A 170 -6.89 1.12 -20.48
CA TYR A 170 -5.85 1.19 -21.51
C TYR A 170 -4.45 1.16 -20.91
N PHE A 171 -3.57 0.30 -21.45
CA PHE A 171 -2.24 0.02 -20.92
C PHE A 171 -1.43 1.27 -20.57
N TRP A 172 -1.23 2.17 -21.52
CA TRP A 172 -0.40 3.34 -21.29
C TRP A 172 -0.95 4.31 -20.26
N LYS A 173 -2.28 4.42 -20.14
CA LYS A 173 -2.90 5.24 -19.08
C LYS A 173 -2.64 4.65 -17.71
N GLN A 174 -2.89 3.36 -17.53
CA GLN A 174 -2.68 2.66 -16.26
C GLN A 174 -1.21 2.62 -15.86
N PHE A 175 -0.34 2.34 -16.83
CA PHE A 175 1.11 2.28 -16.61
C PHE A 175 1.67 3.64 -16.20
N LEU A 176 1.41 4.71 -16.97
CA LEU A 176 1.89 6.06 -16.65
C LEU A 176 1.26 6.57 -15.33
N ALA A 177 -0.03 6.34 -15.14
CA ALA A 177 -0.68 6.66 -13.86
C ALA A 177 0.03 5.97 -12.69
N GLY A 178 0.39 4.70 -12.85
CA GLY A 178 1.17 3.95 -11.86
C GLY A 178 2.52 4.59 -11.57
N VAL A 179 3.30 4.92 -12.59
CA VAL A 179 4.61 5.57 -12.44
C VAL A 179 4.50 6.88 -11.65
N PHE A 180 3.62 7.78 -12.06
CA PHE A 180 3.46 9.06 -11.39
C PHE A 180 2.86 8.94 -10.00
N LEU A 181 1.91 8.03 -9.81
CA LEU A 181 1.29 7.81 -8.51
C LEU A 181 2.33 7.35 -7.49
N VAL A 182 3.19 6.38 -7.83
CA VAL A 182 4.17 5.88 -6.86
C VAL A 182 5.28 6.90 -6.60
N ILE A 183 5.66 7.72 -7.58
CA ILE A 183 6.59 8.82 -7.34
C ILE A 183 5.98 9.81 -6.33
N ALA A 184 4.70 10.14 -6.48
CA ALA A 184 4.02 11.05 -5.57
C ALA A 184 3.81 10.44 -4.17
N THR A 185 3.36 9.19 -4.08
CA THR A 185 2.99 8.54 -2.81
C THR A 185 4.15 7.90 -2.06
N THR A 186 5.22 7.53 -2.75
CA THR A 186 6.40 6.91 -2.14
C THR A 186 7.62 7.82 -2.18
N GLY A 187 7.87 8.45 -3.33
CA GLY A 187 9.06 9.27 -3.53
C GLY A 187 8.99 10.63 -2.84
N LEU A 188 7.80 11.20 -2.72
CA LEU A 188 7.57 12.53 -2.12
C LEU A 188 6.87 12.45 -0.75
N ASP A 189 6.52 11.26 -0.27
CA ASP A 189 5.96 11.07 1.06
C ASP A 189 7.06 11.08 2.12
N GLN A 190 6.96 11.99 3.08
CA GLN A 190 7.95 12.16 4.14
C GLN A 190 8.12 10.91 5.01
N ASP A 191 7.03 10.24 5.39
CA ASP A 191 7.07 9.07 6.28
C ASP A 191 7.81 7.90 5.62
N LEU A 192 7.48 7.59 4.36
CA LEU A 192 8.12 6.51 3.60
C LEU A 192 9.57 6.81 3.28
N MET A 193 9.88 8.05 2.86
CA MET A 193 11.25 8.45 2.56
C MET A 193 12.13 8.48 3.80
N GLN A 194 11.64 8.94 4.93
CA GLN A 194 12.40 8.95 6.18
C GLN A 194 12.78 7.53 6.63
N ARG A 195 11.88 6.57 6.49
CA ARG A 195 12.18 5.14 6.75
C ARG A 195 13.23 4.61 5.78
N THR A 196 13.12 4.95 4.50
CA THR A 196 14.08 4.54 3.47
C THR A 196 15.46 5.15 3.69
N LEU A 197 15.52 6.44 4.06
CA LEU A 197 16.76 7.16 4.36
C LEU A 197 17.37 6.79 5.72
N SER A 198 16.69 6.04 6.57
CA SER A 198 17.26 5.54 7.84
C SER A 198 18.32 4.44 7.64
N CYS A 199 18.46 3.91 6.43
CA CYS A 199 19.55 2.98 6.08
C CYS A 199 20.89 3.69 6.09
N LYS A 200 21.96 2.96 6.47
CA LYS A 200 23.33 3.52 6.58
C LYS A 200 23.91 4.02 5.27
N ASN A 201 23.56 3.38 4.17
CA ASN A 201 24.12 3.63 2.84
C ASN A 201 23.03 3.81 1.78
N PRO A 202 23.22 4.70 0.78
CA PRO A 202 22.26 4.86 -0.30
C PRO A 202 22.03 3.56 -1.10
N ARG A 203 23.04 2.70 -1.22
CA ARG A 203 22.91 1.40 -1.90
C ARG A 203 21.96 0.44 -1.18
N GLU A 204 21.96 0.45 0.16
CA GLU A 204 21.04 -0.37 0.95
C GLU A 204 19.60 0.13 0.79
N SER A 205 19.40 1.45 0.81
CA SER A 205 18.10 2.07 0.56
C SER A 205 17.56 1.74 -0.83
N GLN A 206 18.40 1.83 -1.86
CA GLN A 206 18.05 1.45 -3.24
C GLN A 206 17.66 -0.01 -3.33
N LYS A 207 18.48 -0.92 -2.75
CA LYS A 207 18.22 -2.36 -2.75
C LYS A 207 16.91 -2.69 -2.05
N ASN A 208 16.65 -2.06 -0.89
CA ASN A 208 15.41 -2.25 -0.15
C ASN A 208 14.18 -1.86 -0.98
N LEU A 209 14.25 -0.73 -1.67
CA LEU A 209 13.15 -0.22 -2.51
C LEU A 209 12.91 -1.13 -3.73
N ILE A 210 13.97 -1.60 -4.38
CA ILE A 210 13.89 -2.52 -5.52
C ILE A 210 13.31 -3.88 -5.12
N VAL A 211 13.80 -4.45 -4.00
CA VAL A 211 13.26 -5.71 -3.48
C VAL A 211 11.79 -5.55 -3.11
N GLY A 212 11.42 -4.44 -2.46
CA GLY A 212 10.03 -4.11 -2.18
C GLY A 212 9.16 -4.04 -3.43
N ALA A 213 9.67 -3.42 -4.52
CA ALA A 213 8.98 -3.34 -5.81
C ALA A 213 8.69 -4.72 -6.41
N LEU A 214 9.69 -5.61 -6.40
CA LEU A 214 9.54 -6.97 -6.91
C LEU A 214 8.57 -7.81 -6.06
N MET A 215 8.68 -7.72 -4.73
CA MET A 215 7.74 -8.38 -3.82
C MET A 215 6.32 -7.89 -3.99
N GLN A 216 6.12 -6.60 -4.28
CA GLN A 216 4.80 -6.03 -4.53
C GLN A 216 4.10 -6.67 -5.74
N ILE A 217 4.82 -6.96 -6.83
CA ILE A 217 4.26 -7.66 -8.00
C ILE A 217 3.73 -9.03 -7.58
N VAL A 218 4.53 -9.79 -6.83
CA VAL A 218 4.16 -11.15 -6.38
C VAL A 218 2.92 -11.10 -5.48
N VAL A 219 2.92 -10.22 -4.48
CA VAL A 219 1.80 -10.10 -3.53
C VAL A 219 0.51 -9.68 -4.23
N ILE A 220 0.56 -8.69 -5.12
CA ILE A 220 -0.63 -8.25 -5.87
C ILE A 220 -1.10 -9.35 -6.83
N GLY A 221 -0.18 -10.07 -7.46
CA GLY A 221 -0.51 -11.24 -8.27
C GLY A 221 -1.29 -12.29 -7.48
N LEU A 222 -0.87 -12.59 -6.24
CA LEU A 222 -1.60 -13.50 -5.34
C LEU A 222 -3.00 -12.99 -4.99
N PHE A 223 -3.17 -11.68 -4.77
CA PHE A 223 -4.48 -11.07 -4.52
C PHE A 223 -5.40 -11.12 -5.75
N LEU A 224 -4.85 -10.90 -6.94
CA LEU A 224 -5.62 -11.03 -8.19
C LEU A 224 -6.02 -12.48 -8.46
N PHE A 225 -5.12 -13.42 -8.18
CA PHE A 225 -5.40 -14.85 -8.26
C PHE A 225 -6.52 -15.27 -7.29
N LEU A 226 -6.42 -14.84 -6.04
CA LEU A 226 -7.48 -15.04 -5.06
C LEU A 226 -8.81 -14.44 -5.53
N GLY A 227 -8.78 -13.24 -6.11
CA GLY A 227 -9.96 -12.59 -6.69
C GLY A 227 -10.61 -13.45 -7.78
N TYR A 228 -9.81 -13.97 -8.71
CA TYR A 228 -10.28 -14.89 -9.74
C TYR A 228 -10.95 -16.13 -9.15
N LEU A 229 -10.30 -16.80 -8.19
CA LEU A 229 -10.82 -17.99 -7.53
C LEU A 229 -12.14 -17.73 -6.81
N LEU A 230 -12.28 -16.57 -6.14
CA LEU A 230 -13.52 -16.21 -5.43
C LEU A 230 -14.69 -15.93 -6.37
N TYR A 231 -14.44 -15.48 -7.60
CA TYR A 231 -15.49 -15.25 -8.59
C TYR A 231 -15.84 -16.50 -9.40
N THR A 232 -14.97 -17.51 -9.40
CA THR A 232 -15.22 -18.81 -10.04
C THR A 232 -15.80 -19.86 -9.08
N TYR A 233 -15.74 -19.61 -7.77
CA TYR A 233 -16.40 -20.39 -6.71
C TYR A 233 -17.88 -20.13 -6.67
#